data_fab659d04eba4f346c192b216b4afaec
#
_entry.id   fab659d04eba4f346c192b216b4afaec
#
_cell.length_a   1.000
_cell.length_b   1.000
_cell.length_c   1.000
_cell.angle_alpha   90.00
_cell.angle_beta   90.00
_cell.angle_gamma   90.00
#
_symmetry.space_group_name_H-M   'P 1'
#
loop_
_entity.id
_entity.type
_entity.pdbx_description
1 polymer ?
#
loop_
_entity_poly.entity_id
_entity_poly.type
_entity_poly.pdbx_seq_one_letter_code
_entity_poly.pdbx_strand_id
1 'polypeptide(L)'
;MAAINFANACMSASAQPDCVAFACPATTKVTNMLYLSFWVRLSCLRQTRIYFAEITSFISYNPLFIYGPSGLGKTHLLYAIASVVHKNHPSYNIVYIKGDQFTNELIAALQEGRNNEFRYKYRNADLFLVDDIQFIAGKESTQEEFFHTFNNLYENHHQIVLTADRPPNEMLRLEDRLKTRFEWGLIADIQPPDFETRMAIIKNKSVSLGFDLPNDVCTFIAENVTSNVRLLEGTVKKIRAYHDLDNMELTVPNVSRAIKDMYNKEKAENLPTPNLIIGEVSRFYNIEESVIRGTLKNKNTAEARQVAMYLVRKLTNLSLPDIGKEFGRDHSTVIHSLKKVEQQLAAGTGTLADNIRDITANINSKL
;
A
#
# COMPACT_ATOMS: atom_id res chain seq x y z
N MET A 1 -18.76 -0.25 -32.53
CA MET A 1 -19.13 1.11 -32.96
C MET A 1 -19.44 2.07 -31.79
N ALA A 2 -19.68 1.62 -30.57
CA ALA A 2 -19.96 2.50 -29.40
C ALA A 2 -18.72 3.15 -28.76
N ALA A 3 -17.50 2.68 -29.04
CA ALA A 3 -16.25 3.22 -28.47
C ALA A 3 -15.73 4.50 -29.17
N ILE A 4 -16.17 4.75 -30.40
CA ILE A 4 -15.68 5.88 -31.20
C ILE A 4 -16.41 7.19 -30.84
N ASN A 5 -17.66 7.11 -30.36
CA ASN A 5 -18.42 8.30 -29.98
C ASN A 5 -18.00 8.92 -28.63
N PHE A 6 -17.31 8.18 -27.77
CA PHE A 6 -16.87 8.69 -26.47
C PHE A 6 -15.60 9.57 -26.57
N ALA A 7 -14.71 9.26 -27.52
CA ALA A 7 -13.55 10.09 -27.79
C ALA A 7 -13.90 11.47 -28.34
N ASN A 8 -14.99 11.57 -29.12
CA ASN A 8 -15.45 12.84 -29.68
C ASN A 8 -16.23 13.70 -28.69
N ALA A 9 -16.89 13.12 -27.68
CA ALA A 9 -17.58 13.86 -26.63
C ALA A 9 -16.61 14.55 -25.66
N CYS A 10 -15.41 13.96 -25.43
CA CYS A 10 -14.37 14.59 -24.62
C CYS A 10 -13.66 15.76 -25.33
N MET A 11 -13.66 15.82 -26.66
CA MET A 11 -13.02 16.92 -27.39
C MET A 11 -13.90 18.18 -27.53
N SER A 12 -15.21 18.07 -27.35
CA SER A 12 -16.14 19.22 -27.45
C SER A 12 -16.36 19.97 -26.14
N ALA A 13 -15.88 19.46 -25.00
CA ALA A 13 -16.05 20.07 -23.68
C ALA A 13 -14.91 21.03 -23.27
N SER A 14 -13.96 21.34 -24.17
CA SER A 14 -12.77 22.16 -23.87
C SER A 14 -12.98 23.69 -23.98
N ALA A 15 -14.22 24.16 -23.92
CA ALA A 15 -14.53 25.59 -24.16
C ALA A 15 -15.24 26.31 -23.01
N GLN A 16 -15.09 25.84 -21.75
CA GLN A 16 -15.51 26.65 -20.58
C GLN A 16 -14.42 26.65 -19.50
N PRO A 17 -13.98 27.83 -18.99
CA PRO A 17 -12.79 27.95 -18.14
C PRO A 17 -13.00 27.58 -16.66
N ASP A 18 -14.16 27.15 -16.19
CA ASP A 18 -14.42 26.97 -14.76
C ASP A 18 -14.77 25.55 -14.31
N CYS A 19 -14.79 24.59 -15.21
CA CYS A 19 -14.73 23.19 -14.81
C CYS A 19 -13.27 22.78 -14.71
N VAL A 20 -12.82 22.37 -13.50
CA VAL A 20 -11.58 21.58 -13.37
C VAL A 20 -11.84 20.29 -14.13
N ALA A 21 -11.71 20.40 -15.45
CA ALA A 21 -11.76 19.29 -16.37
C ALA A 21 -10.76 18.27 -15.84
N PHE A 22 -11.21 17.07 -15.54
CA PHE A 22 -10.38 15.89 -15.51
C PHE A 22 -9.61 15.89 -16.82
N ALA A 23 -8.44 16.55 -16.85
CA ALA A 23 -7.46 16.40 -17.90
C ALA A 23 -6.93 14.96 -17.77
N CYS A 24 -7.76 14.04 -18.24
CA CYS A 24 -7.36 12.67 -18.45
C CYS A 24 -6.31 12.72 -19.57
N PRO A 25 -5.04 12.34 -19.34
CA PRO A 25 -4.14 12.13 -20.45
C PRO A 25 -4.79 11.06 -21.33
N ALA A 26 -5.20 11.51 -22.50
CA ALA A 26 -6.04 10.78 -23.43
C ALA A 26 -5.40 9.47 -23.90
N THR A 27 -6.22 8.54 -24.27
CA THR A 27 -6.09 7.38 -25.16
C THR A 27 -5.59 6.04 -24.64
N THR A 28 -4.81 5.94 -23.56
CA THR A 28 -4.39 4.61 -23.02
C THR A 28 -5.28 4.08 -21.89
N LYS A 29 -6.25 4.83 -21.43
CA LYS A 29 -7.04 4.50 -20.22
C LYS A 29 -8.35 3.74 -20.47
N VAL A 30 -8.90 3.73 -21.67
CA VAL A 30 -10.20 3.07 -21.94
C VAL A 30 -10.07 1.54 -21.91
N THR A 31 -8.95 0.99 -22.39
CA THR A 31 -8.65 -0.44 -22.30
C THR A 31 -8.38 -0.88 -20.85
N ASN A 32 -7.72 -0.03 -20.05
CA ASN A 32 -7.48 -0.29 -18.62
C ASN A 32 -8.77 -0.28 -17.78
N MET A 33 -9.83 0.41 -18.20
CA MET A 33 -11.11 0.48 -17.46
C MET A 33 -11.88 -0.84 -17.45
N LEU A 34 -11.87 -1.61 -18.55
CA LEU A 34 -12.48 -2.95 -18.58
C LEU A 34 -11.73 -3.90 -17.65
N TYR A 35 -10.41 -3.75 -17.52
CA TYR A 35 -9.56 -4.54 -16.62
C TYR A 35 -9.73 -4.16 -15.15
N LEU A 36 -9.95 -2.88 -14.83
CA LEU A 36 -10.22 -2.45 -13.46
C LEU A 36 -11.56 -2.99 -12.95
N SER A 37 -12.62 -2.99 -13.79
CA SER A 37 -13.90 -3.60 -13.42
C SER A 37 -13.77 -5.10 -13.16
N PHE A 38 -12.87 -5.78 -13.86
CA PHE A 38 -12.55 -7.20 -13.66
C PHE A 38 -11.70 -7.40 -12.39
N TRP A 39 -10.69 -6.54 -12.16
CA TRP A 39 -9.79 -6.64 -11.01
C TRP A 39 -10.49 -6.29 -9.68
N VAL A 40 -11.31 -5.26 -9.67
CA VAL A 40 -12.17 -4.91 -8.53
C VAL A 40 -13.20 -6.00 -8.25
N ARG A 41 -13.71 -6.69 -9.28
CA ARG A 41 -14.57 -7.87 -9.11
C ARG A 41 -13.84 -9.04 -8.47
N LEU A 42 -12.55 -9.28 -8.79
CA LEU A 42 -11.82 -10.45 -8.26
C LEU A 42 -11.22 -10.23 -6.88
N SER A 43 -10.63 -9.08 -6.59
CA SER A 43 -9.92 -8.85 -5.34
C SER A 43 -10.83 -8.44 -4.17
N CYS A 44 -11.86 -7.61 -4.41
CA CYS A 44 -12.85 -7.25 -3.39
C CYS A 44 -13.91 -8.33 -3.15
N LEU A 45 -14.18 -9.22 -4.13
CA LEU A 45 -15.30 -10.16 -4.05
C LEU A 45 -15.04 -11.39 -3.18
N ARG A 46 -13.81 -11.73 -2.83
CA ARG A 46 -13.54 -12.91 -1.96
C ARG A 46 -13.64 -12.63 -0.46
N GLN A 47 -13.42 -11.40 -0.01
CA GLN A 47 -13.46 -11.07 1.42
C GLN A 47 -14.53 -10.05 1.83
N THR A 48 -14.89 -9.13 0.95
CA THR A 48 -16.02 -8.24 1.17
C THR A 48 -17.02 -8.45 0.03
N ARG A 49 -18.23 -8.95 0.33
CA ARG A 49 -19.35 -9.07 -0.62
C ARG A 49 -19.89 -7.71 -1.05
N ILE A 50 -19.00 -6.80 -1.42
CA ILE A 50 -19.41 -5.51 -1.99
C ILE A 50 -19.69 -5.77 -3.46
N TYR A 51 -20.93 -6.10 -3.77
CA TYR A 51 -21.41 -6.10 -5.14
C TYR A 51 -21.32 -4.68 -5.70
N PHE A 52 -20.53 -4.48 -6.75
CA PHE A 52 -20.43 -3.20 -7.46
C PHE A 52 -21.79 -2.68 -7.97
N ALA A 53 -22.78 -3.56 -8.08
CA ALA A 53 -24.15 -3.22 -8.39
C ALA A 53 -24.86 -2.45 -7.25
N GLU A 54 -24.39 -2.58 -6.01
CA GLU A 54 -24.95 -1.91 -4.82
C GLU A 54 -24.26 -0.58 -4.50
N ILE A 55 -23.08 -0.32 -5.06
CA ILE A 55 -22.44 1.02 -4.99
C ILE A 55 -23.29 2.09 -5.73
N THR A 56 -24.23 1.67 -6.58
CA THR A 56 -25.20 2.60 -7.21
C THR A 56 -26.30 3.07 -6.28
N SER A 57 -26.49 2.44 -5.10
CA SER A 57 -27.31 3.01 -4.02
C SER A 57 -26.37 3.68 -2.99
N PHE A 58 -25.90 4.86 -3.34
CA PHE A 58 -24.91 5.67 -2.63
C PHE A 58 -25.18 5.94 -1.14
N ILE A 59 -26.32 5.56 -0.61
CA ILE A 59 -26.79 5.95 0.73
C ILE A 59 -26.34 4.97 1.81
N SER A 60 -25.98 3.73 1.45
CA SER A 60 -25.75 2.65 2.44
C SER A 60 -24.37 2.63 3.08
N TYR A 61 -23.34 3.21 2.42
CA TYR A 61 -21.95 3.12 2.85
C TYR A 61 -21.23 4.47 2.74
N ASN A 62 -21.62 5.42 3.57
CA ASN A 62 -21.02 6.74 3.60
C ASN A 62 -20.44 7.05 5.00
N PRO A 63 -19.15 7.34 5.14
CA PRO A 63 -18.10 7.31 4.12
C PRO A 63 -17.70 5.88 3.73
N LEU A 64 -17.12 5.70 2.55
CA LEU A 64 -16.36 4.52 2.18
C LEU A 64 -14.88 4.78 2.44
N PHE A 65 -14.28 4.05 3.39
CA PHE A 65 -12.87 4.18 3.75
C PHE A 65 -12.10 2.96 3.26
N ILE A 66 -11.18 3.14 2.32
CA ILE A 66 -10.41 2.08 1.68
C ILE A 66 -8.95 2.18 2.14
N TYR A 67 -8.43 1.15 2.78
CA TYR A 67 -7.05 1.18 3.22
C TYR A 67 -6.26 -0.06 2.78
N GLY A 68 -4.94 0.05 2.87
CA GLY A 68 -4.01 -1.04 2.57
C GLY A 68 -2.65 -0.53 2.13
N PRO A 69 -1.63 -1.39 2.09
CA PRO A 69 -0.27 -1.04 1.71
C PRO A 69 -0.16 -0.25 0.41
N SER A 70 0.94 0.48 0.24
CA SER A 70 1.19 1.25 -0.98
C SER A 70 1.32 0.33 -2.20
N GLY A 71 0.83 0.81 -3.35
CA GLY A 71 0.99 0.08 -4.62
C GLY A 71 -0.06 -0.99 -4.91
N LEU A 72 -1.11 -1.15 -4.09
CA LEU A 72 -2.19 -2.12 -4.30
C LEU A 72 -3.34 -1.61 -5.18
N GLY A 73 -3.25 -0.39 -5.71
CA GLY A 73 -4.24 0.13 -6.66
C GLY A 73 -5.37 0.96 -6.05
N LYS A 74 -5.25 1.46 -4.82
CA LYS A 74 -6.25 2.34 -4.17
C LYS A 74 -6.66 3.53 -5.05
N THR A 75 -5.69 4.28 -5.55
CA THR A 75 -5.92 5.40 -6.47
C THR A 75 -6.68 4.98 -7.74
N HIS A 76 -6.35 3.80 -8.30
CA HIS A 76 -7.04 3.26 -9.46
C HIS A 76 -8.51 2.93 -9.15
N LEU A 77 -8.77 2.45 -7.94
CA LEU A 77 -10.13 2.17 -7.49
C LEU A 77 -10.95 3.47 -7.37
N LEU A 78 -10.38 4.56 -6.86
CA LEU A 78 -11.04 5.87 -6.84
C LEU A 78 -11.41 6.33 -8.26
N TYR A 79 -10.49 6.20 -9.22
CA TYR A 79 -10.80 6.55 -10.62
C TYR A 79 -11.87 5.65 -11.24
N ALA A 80 -11.89 4.36 -10.89
CA ALA A 80 -12.93 3.46 -11.37
C ALA A 80 -14.30 3.85 -10.83
N ILE A 81 -14.39 4.18 -9.53
CA ILE A 81 -15.60 4.69 -8.88
C ILE A 81 -16.06 5.97 -9.58
N ALA A 82 -15.17 6.96 -9.72
CA ALA A 82 -15.48 8.23 -10.40
C ALA A 82 -16.04 8.01 -11.80
N SER A 83 -15.44 7.10 -12.56
CA SER A 83 -15.84 6.82 -13.93
C SER A 83 -17.20 6.15 -14.03
N VAL A 84 -17.51 5.21 -13.13
CA VAL A 84 -18.82 4.55 -13.07
C VAL A 84 -19.91 5.56 -12.68
N VAL A 85 -19.63 6.40 -11.68
CA VAL A 85 -20.56 7.44 -11.24
C VAL A 85 -20.81 8.46 -12.34
N HIS A 86 -19.77 8.97 -12.98
CA HIS A 86 -19.92 9.92 -14.08
C HIS A 86 -20.73 9.34 -15.26
N LYS A 87 -20.56 8.05 -15.53
CA LYS A 87 -21.35 7.37 -16.57
C LYS A 87 -22.84 7.28 -16.22
N ASN A 88 -23.14 6.99 -14.95
CA ASN A 88 -24.52 6.81 -14.49
C ASN A 88 -25.20 8.14 -14.16
N HIS A 89 -24.43 9.12 -13.69
CA HIS A 89 -24.88 10.44 -13.27
C HIS A 89 -23.97 11.53 -13.87
N PRO A 90 -24.15 11.87 -15.17
CA PRO A 90 -23.27 12.83 -15.86
C PRO A 90 -23.30 14.25 -15.30
N SER A 91 -24.36 14.61 -14.58
CA SER A 91 -24.53 15.92 -13.95
C SER A 91 -23.86 16.07 -12.59
N TYR A 92 -23.35 14.98 -12.01
CA TYR A 92 -22.75 15.02 -10.68
C TYR A 92 -21.42 15.77 -10.70
N ASN A 93 -21.25 16.65 -9.71
CA ASN A 93 -19.98 17.30 -9.42
C ASN A 93 -19.05 16.34 -8.69
N ILE A 94 -18.10 15.72 -9.42
CA ILE A 94 -17.15 14.76 -8.87
C ILE A 94 -15.84 15.48 -8.58
N VAL A 95 -15.47 15.56 -7.31
CA VAL A 95 -14.23 16.19 -6.88
C VAL A 95 -13.25 15.10 -6.41
N TYR A 96 -12.10 15.01 -7.07
CA TYR A 96 -10.97 14.17 -6.66
C TYR A 96 -9.80 15.02 -6.20
N ILE A 97 -9.22 14.70 -5.05
CA ILE A 97 -8.05 15.38 -4.53
C ILE A 97 -7.17 14.42 -3.72
N LYS A 98 -5.87 14.72 -3.63
CA LYS A 98 -4.96 14.09 -2.69
C LYS A 98 -4.90 14.86 -1.38
N GLY A 99 -4.64 14.17 -0.25
CA GLY A 99 -4.55 14.78 1.07
C GLY A 99 -3.48 15.88 1.17
N ASP A 100 -2.33 15.71 0.52
CA ASP A 100 -1.29 16.74 0.45
C ASP A 100 -1.71 17.94 -0.40
N GLN A 101 -2.37 17.70 -1.54
CA GLN A 101 -2.89 18.75 -2.42
C GLN A 101 -4.00 19.56 -1.73
N PHE A 102 -4.92 18.91 -1.00
CA PHE A 102 -5.93 19.60 -0.19
C PHE A 102 -5.30 20.58 0.79
N THR A 103 -4.23 20.16 1.47
CA THR A 103 -3.46 21.03 2.37
C THR A 103 -2.87 22.24 1.62
N ASN A 104 -2.21 22.00 0.49
CA ASN A 104 -1.55 23.06 -0.27
C ASN A 104 -2.56 24.07 -0.83
N GLU A 105 -3.70 23.59 -1.34
CA GLU A 105 -4.77 24.47 -1.82
C GLU A 105 -5.41 25.28 -0.69
N LEU A 106 -5.57 24.69 0.51
CA LEU A 106 -6.06 25.42 1.68
C LEU A 106 -5.09 26.55 2.08
N ILE A 107 -3.78 26.26 2.15
CA ILE A 107 -2.77 27.26 2.48
C ILE A 107 -2.79 28.41 1.48
N ALA A 108 -2.84 28.09 0.19
CA ALA A 108 -2.92 29.13 -0.86
C ALA A 108 -4.19 29.97 -0.73
N ALA A 109 -5.36 29.34 -0.50
CA ALA A 109 -6.62 30.04 -0.32
C ALA A 109 -6.60 30.97 0.91
N LEU A 110 -5.97 30.53 2.01
CA LEU A 110 -5.79 31.36 3.22
C LEU A 110 -4.88 32.57 2.96
N GLN A 111 -3.77 32.40 2.23
CA GLN A 111 -2.85 33.47 1.91
C GLN A 111 -3.45 34.51 0.95
N GLU A 112 -4.31 34.05 0.03
CA GLU A 112 -4.92 34.92 -0.98
C GLU A 112 -6.31 35.43 -0.57
N GLY A 113 -6.80 35.06 0.62
CA GLY A 113 -8.12 35.47 1.12
C GLY A 113 -9.31 34.85 0.36
N ARG A 114 -9.07 33.72 -0.39
CA ARG A 114 -10.07 33.02 -1.21
C ARG A 114 -10.74 31.82 -0.50
N ASN A 115 -10.92 31.93 0.82
CA ASN A 115 -11.47 30.84 1.63
C ASN A 115 -12.86 30.39 1.19
N ASN A 116 -13.70 31.33 0.73
CA ASN A 116 -15.05 31.01 0.28
C ASN A 116 -15.05 30.20 -1.01
N GLU A 117 -14.15 30.47 -1.95
CA GLU A 117 -14.01 29.71 -3.18
C GLU A 117 -13.53 28.28 -2.90
N PHE A 118 -12.56 28.12 -1.98
CA PHE A 118 -12.09 26.83 -1.52
C PHE A 118 -13.25 26.01 -0.92
N ARG A 119 -13.99 26.59 0.01
CA ARG A 119 -15.15 25.95 0.65
C ARG A 119 -16.23 25.59 -0.37
N TYR A 120 -16.54 26.48 -1.29
CA TYR A 120 -17.52 26.25 -2.34
C TYR A 120 -17.13 25.06 -3.21
N LYS A 121 -15.85 24.97 -3.63
CA LYS A 121 -15.31 23.90 -4.46
C LYS A 121 -15.52 22.52 -3.82
N TYR A 122 -15.20 22.37 -2.52
CA TYR A 122 -15.22 21.07 -1.88
C TYR A 122 -16.55 20.71 -1.22
N ARG A 123 -17.30 21.68 -0.71
CA ARG A 123 -18.56 21.41 0.00
C ARG A 123 -19.76 21.23 -0.93
N ASN A 124 -19.63 21.52 -2.23
CA ASN A 124 -20.66 21.30 -3.23
C ASN A 124 -20.39 20.08 -4.14
N ALA A 125 -19.53 19.17 -3.70
CA ALA A 125 -19.27 17.93 -4.43
C ALA A 125 -20.38 16.92 -4.17
N ASP A 126 -20.98 16.33 -5.21
CA ASP A 126 -21.90 15.19 -5.09
C ASP A 126 -21.14 13.89 -4.76
N LEU A 127 -19.91 13.78 -5.26
CA LEU A 127 -18.96 12.70 -4.93
C LEU A 127 -17.60 13.30 -4.59
N PHE A 128 -17.16 13.11 -3.35
CA PHE A 128 -15.87 13.58 -2.86
C PHE A 128 -14.90 12.43 -2.67
N LEU A 129 -13.85 12.41 -3.46
CA LEU A 129 -12.84 11.37 -3.49
C LEU A 129 -11.51 11.93 -2.96
N VAL A 130 -11.03 11.40 -1.86
CA VAL A 130 -9.76 11.83 -1.26
C VAL A 130 -8.76 10.68 -1.25
N ASP A 131 -7.66 10.87 -1.95
CA ASP A 131 -6.59 9.89 -2.02
C ASP A 131 -5.50 10.20 -0.99
N ASP A 132 -4.99 9.17 -0.34
CA ASP A 132 -3.91 9.26 0.64
C ASP A 132 -4.21 10.28 1.77
N ILE A 133 -5.35 10.11 2.45
CA ILE A 133 -5.81 11.02 3.52
C ILE A 133 -4.82 11.14 4.69
N GLN A 134 -3.92 10.17 4.90
CA GLN A 134 -2.89 10.24 5.94
C GLN A 134 -1.99 11.47 5.83
N PHE A 135 -1.91 12.14 4.70
CA PHE A 135 -1.11 13.36 4.51
C PHE A 135 -1.70 14.61 5.18
N ILE A 136 -2.95 14.59 5.65
CA ILE A 136 -3.48 15.67 6.48
C ILE A 136 -3.11 15.50 7.97
N ALA A 137 -2.69 14.31 8.38
CA ALA A 137 -2.36 14.02 9.77
C ALA A 137 -1.24 14.92 10.29
N GLY A 138 -1.41 15.47 11.51
CA GLY A 138 -0.47 16.40 12.12
C GLY A 138 -0.55 17.84 11.63
N LYS A 139 -1.54 18.21 10.81
CA LYS A 139 -1.78 19.56 10.30
C LYS A 139 -3.11 20.08 10.83
N GLU A 140 -3.13 20.64 12.02
CA GLU A 140 -4.34 21.02 12.78
C GLU A 140 -5.33 21.83 11.94
N SER A 141 -4.91 22.95 11.34
CA SER A 141 -5.79 23.81 10.53
C SER A 141 -6.38 23.08 9.31
N THR A 142 -5.61 22.14 8.73
CA THR A 142 -6.09 21.33 7.60
C THR A 142 -7.11 20.30 8.06
N GLN A 143 -6.87 19.67 9.21
CA GLN A 143 -7.80 18.70 9.80
C GLN A 143 -9.12 19.39 10.21
N GLU A 144 -9.05 20.60 10.73
CA GLU A 144 -10.24 21.39 11.09
C GLU A 144 -11.09 21.72 9.85
N GLU A 145 -10.50 22.27 8.78
CA GLU A 145 -11.25 22.59 7.55
C GLU A 145 -11.77 21.32 6.86
N PHE A 146 -10.98 20.24 6.90
CA PHE A 146 -11.41 18.94 6.40
C PHE A 146 -12.60 18.38 7.19
N PHE A 147 -12.59 18.49 8.50
CA PHE A 147 -13.70 18.09 9.36
C PHE A 147 -14.99 18.83 9.03
N HIS A 148 -14.92 20.14 8.82
CA HIS A 148 -16.09 20.95 8.42
C HIS A 148 -16.58 20.58 7.02
N THR A 149 -15.68 20.33 6.09
CA THR A 149 -16.02 19.89 4.73
C THR A 149 -16.69 18.51 4.76
N PHE A 150 -16.12 17.57 5.52
CA PHE A 150 -16.68 16.24 5.71
C PHE A 150 -18.10 16.29 6.28
N ASN A 151 -18.30 17.03 7.37
CA ASN A 151 -19.64 17.14 7.98
C ASN A 151 -20.66 17.74 7.04
N ASN A 152 -20.31 18.81 6.33
CA ASN A 152 -21.21 19.43 5.37
C ASN A 152 -21.66 18.44 4.27
N LEU A 153 -20.71 17.69 3.70
CA LEU A 153 -21.01 16.70 2.69
C LEU A 153 -21.84 15.53 3.24
N TYR A 154 -21.50 15.05 4.43
CA TYR A 154 -22.19 13.95 5.08
C TYR A 154 -23.65 14.29 5.43
N GLU A 155 -23.90 15.47 6.01
CA GLU A 155 -25.22 15.96 6.37
C GLU A 155 -26.12 16.21 5.13
N ASN A 156 -25.51 16.58 4.00
CA ASN A 156 -26.22 16.73 2.73
C ASN A 156 -26.34 15.42 1.94
N HIS A 157 -25.96 14.27 2.53
CA HIS A 157 -25.99 12.94 1.90
C HIS A 157 -25.14 12.80 0.65
N HIS A 158 -24.09 13.62 0.50
CA HIS A 158 -23.10 13.48 -0.56
C HIS A 158 -22.13 12.36 -0.25
N GLN A 159 -21.74 11.60 -1.27
CA GLN A 159 -20.88 10.44 -1.08
C GLN A 159 -19.42 10.86 -0.86
N ILE A 160 -18.81 10.30 0.19
CA ILE A 160 -17.39 10.49 0.52
C ILE A 160 -16.66 9.15 0.38
N VAL A 161 -15.55 9.15 -0.35
CA VAL A 161 -14.66 7.98 -0.46
C VAL A 161 -13.24 8.42 -0.12
N LEU A 162 -12.66 7.75 0.85
CA LEU A 162 -11.32 8.07 1.35
C LEU A 162 -10.39 6.88 1.11
N THR A 163 -9.12 7.15 0.76
CA THR A 163 -8.10 6.10 0.77
C THR A 163 -6.96 6.42 1.74
N ALA A 164 -6.35 5.37 2.29
CA ALA A 164 -5.23 5.49 3.20
C ALA A 164 -4.24 4.32 3.07
N ASP A 165 -3.06 4.46 3.68
CA ASP A 165 -2.09 3.36 3.79
C ASP A 165 -2.37 2.42 4.97
N ARG A 166 -3.19 2.87 5.95
CA ARG A 166 -3.54 2.15 7.18
C ARG A 166 -4.94 2.53 7.68
N PRO A 167 -5.54 1.76 8.60
CA PRO A 167 -6.87 2.07 9.14
C PRO A 167 -6.85 3.35 10.01
N PRO A 168 -8.01 4.01 10.23
CA PRO A 168 -8.10 5.28 10.96
C PRO A 168 -7.50 5.25 12.37
N ASN A 169 -7.70 4.16 13.12
CA ASN A 169 -7.20 3.97 14.48
C ASN A 169 -5.66 3.92 14.57
N GLU A 170 -4.97 3.53 13.51
CA GLU A 170 -3.50 3.49 13.46
C GLU A 170 -2.85 4.81 13.01
N MET A 171 -3.64 5.82 12.68
CA MET A 171 -3.13 7.13 12.28
C MET A 171 -2.79 7.99 13.50
N LEU A 172 -1.52 7.96 13.95
CA LEU A 172 -1.05 8.54 15.22
C LEU A 172 -1.25 10.06 15.39
N ARG A 173 -1.39 10.83 14.32
CA ARG A 173 -1.53 12.31 14.36
C ARG A 173 -2.83 12.79 13.75
N LEU A 174 -3.79 11.88 13.58
CA LEU A 174 -5.13 12.22 13.14
C LEU A 174 -5.98 12.50 14.38
N GLU A 175 -6.76 13.58 14.34
CA GLU A 175 -7.66 13.95 15.43
C GLU A 175 -8.76 12.88 15.63
N ASP A 176 -9.10 12.58 16.87
CA ASP A 176 -10.05 11.50 17.21
C ASP A 176 -11.45 11.76 16.66
N ARG A 177 -11.84 13.03 16.51
CA ARG A 177 -13.10 13.39 15.85
C ARG A 177 -13.15 12.98 14.38
N LEU A 178 -12.02 13.04 13.65
CA LEU A 178 -11.92 12.56 12.27
C LEU A 178 -11.88 11.04 12.20
N LYS A 179 -11.14 10.37 13.10
CA LYS A 179 -11.10 8.91 13.19
C LYS A 179 -12.52 8.36 13.35
N THR A 180 -13.27 8.90 14.31
CA THR A 180 -14.67 8.51 14.54
C THR A 180 -15.54 8.70 13.30
N ARG A 181 -15.38 9.81 12.56
CA ARG A 181 -16.11 10.08 11.31
C ARG A 181 -15.78 9.07 10.22
N PHE A 182 -14.51 8.72 10.07
CA PHE A 182 -14.07 7.77 9.06
C PHE A 182 -14.59 6.35 9.35
N GLU A 183 -14.83 6.03 10.62
CA GLU A 183 -15.38 4.75 11.07
C GLU A 183 -16.90 4.65 10.99
N TRP A 184 -17.62 5.74 10.73
CA TRP A 184 -19.08 5.72 10.65
C TRP A 184 -19.64 4.91 9.49
N GLY A 185 -18.88 4.81 8.39
CA GLY A 185 -19.30 4.12 7.19
C GLY A 185 -18.71 2.72 7.06
N LEU A 186 -18.35 2.35 5.84
CA LEU A 186 -17.72 1.08 5.53
C LEU A 186 -16.20 1.23 5.47
N ILE A 187 -15.50 0.42 6.24
CA ILE A 187 -14.05 0.29 6.17
C ILE A 187 -13.71 -0.97 5.37
N ALA A 188 -12.97 -0.81 4.28
CA ALA A 188 -12.56 -1.88 3.39
C ALA A 188 -11.02 -1.96 3.31
N ASP A 189 -10.46 -3.13 3.58
CA ASP A 189 -9.04 -3.38 3.42
C ASP A 189 -8.72 -3.95 2.03
N ILE A 190 -7.60 -3.53 1.46
CA ILE A 190 -7.07 -4.09 0.22
C ILE A 190 -5.85 -4.93 0.55
N GLN A 191 -5.99 -6.24 0.30
CA GLN A 191 -4.91 -7.20 0.51
C GLN A 191 -4.05 -7.37 -0.76
N PRO A 192 -2.80 -7.85 -0.62
CA PRO A 192 -1.99 -8.23 -1.76
C PRO A 192 -2.71 -9.26 -2.65
N PRO A 193 -2.56 -9.16 -3.99
CA PRO A 193 -3.25 -10.05 -4.91
C PRO A 193 -2.76 -11.49 -4.77
N ASP A 194 -3.68 -12.45 -4.88
CA ASP A 194 -3.35 -13.87 -4.98
C ASP A 194 -2.62 -14.20 -6.28
N PHE A 195 -2.11 -15.42 -6.41
CA PHE A 195 -1.33 -15.85 -7.58
C PHE A 195 -2.10 -15.69 -8.89
N GLU A 196 -3.37 -16.08 -8.93
CA GLU A 196 -4.21 -16.01 -10.12
C GLU A 196 -4.44 -14.56 -10.56
N THR A 197 -4.69 -13.68 -9.58
CA THR A 197 -4.83 -12.24 -9.82
C THR A 197 -3.53 -11.62 -10.32
N ARG A 198 -2.37 -12.00 -9.76
CA ARG A 198 -1.06 -11.55 -10.26
C ARG A 198 -0.83 -11.97 -11.69
N MET A 199 -1.14 -13.22 -12.04
CA MET A 199 -1.07 -13.74 -13.43
C MET A 199 -1.93 -12.91 -14.38
N ALA A 200 -3.17 -12.60 -13.98
CA ALA A 200 -4.07 -11.78 -14.77
C ALA A 200 -3.53 -10.34 -14.96
N ILE A 201 -2.97 -9.73 -13.91
CA ILE A 201 -2.35 -8.40 -13.99
C ILE A 201 -1.18 -8.39 -14.98
N ILE A 202 -0.27 -9.38 -14.88
CA ILE A 202 0.90 -9.49 -15.75
C ILE A 202 0.47 -9.61 -17.21
N LYS A 203 -0.45 -10.55 -17.53
CA LYS A 203 -0.97 -10.76 -18.89
C LYS A 203 -1.65 -9.51 -19.43
N ASN A 204 -2.52 -8.89 -18.65
CA ASN A 204 -3.22 -7.70 -19.08
C ASN A 204 -2.25 -6.54 -19.32
N LYS A 205 -1.23 -6.41 -18.48
CA LYS A 205 -0.22 -5.38 -18.65
C LYS A 205 0.63 -5.60 -19.89
N SER A 206 1.05 -6.83 -20.18
CA SER A 206 1.80 -7.15 -21.39
C SER A 206 1.00 -6.85 -22.66
N VAL A 207 -0.27 -7.27 -22.71
CA VAL A 207 -1.17 -6.95 -23.84
C VAL A 207 -1.34 -5.42 -24.00
N SER A 208 -1.53 -4.68 -22.89
CA SER A 208 -1.67 -3.22 -22.94
C SER A 208 -0.40 -2.50 -23.44
N LEU A 209 0.75 -3.14 -23.30
CA LEU A 209 2.04 -2.66 -23.81
C LEU A 209 2.33 -3.18 -25.23
N GLY A 210 1.44 -3.95 -25.83
CA GLY A 210 1.55 -4.44 -27.21
C GLY A 210 2.53 -5.60 -27.40
N PHE A 211 2.78 -6.41 -26.37
CA PHE A 211 3.60 -7.63 -26.49
C PHE A 211 2.98 -8.77 -25.70
N ASP A 212 3.27 -10.00 -26.13
CA ASP A 212 2.77 -11.20 -25.47
C ASP A 212 3.88 -11.86 -24.65
N LEU A 213 3.59 -12.16 -23.40
CA LEU A 213 4.49 -12.87 -22.49
C LEU A 213 4.12 -14.35 -22.46
N PRO A 214 5.10 -15.26 -22.69
CA PRO A 214 4.90 -16.68 -22.50
C PRO A 214 4.37 -17.04 -21.11
N ASN A 215 3.55 -18.07 -21.01
CA ASN A 215 2.91 -18.43 -19.74
C ASN A 215 3.89 -18.82 -18.63
N ASP A 216 4.99 -19.49 -18.96
CA ASP A 216 6.06 -19.85 -18.04
C ASP A 216 6.76 -18.61 -17.46
N VAL A 217 6.98 -17.58 -18.28
CA VAL A 217 7.52 -16.29 -17.85
C VAL A 217 6.52 -15.56 -16.95
N CYS A 218 5.23 -15.56 -17.30
CA CYS A 218 4.18 -14.97 -16.43
C CYS A 218 4.13 -15.67 -15.08
N THR A 219 4.19 -17.00 -15.06
CA THR A 219 4.24 -17.81 -13.83
C THR A 219 5.46 -17.46 -12.99
N PHE A 220 6.64 -17.41 -13.61
CA PHE A 220 7.88 -17.03 -12.92
C PHE A 220 7.80 -15.65 -12.27
N ILE A 221 7.26 -14.66 -12.98
CA ILE A 221 7.08 -13.30 -12.43
C ILE A 221 6.08 -13.33 -11.28
N ALA A 222 4.94 -13.99 -11.43
CA ALA A 222 3.89 -14.06 -10.41
C ALA A 222 4.34 -14.77 -9.12
N GLU A 223 5.25 -15.74 -9.22
CA GLU A 223 5.83 -16.44 -8.05
C GLU A 223 6.86 -15.60 -7.30
N ASN A 224 7.63 -14.78 -8.03
CA ASN A 224 8.76 -14.05 -7.46
C ASN A 224 8.47 -12.59 -7.09
N VAL A 225 7.41 -11.99 -7.63
CA VAL A 225 7.00 -10.61 -7.36
C VAL A 225 5.62 -10.64 -6.70
N THR A 226 5.59 -10.59 -5.37
CA THR A 226 4.39 -10.85 -4.57
C THR A 226 3.86 -9.63 -3.80
N SER A 227 4.70 -8.62 -3.54
CA SER A 227 4.41 -7.56 -2.57
C SER A 227 3.33 -6.57 -3.04
N ASN A 228 3.38 -6.11 -4.28
CA ASN A 228 2.45 -5.09 -4.75
C ASN A 228 2.29 -5.03 -6.28
N VAL A 229 1.17 -4.48 -6.71
CA VAL A 229 0.80 -4.37 -8.13
C VAL A 229 1.71 -3.40 -8.89
N ARG A 230 2.17 -2.33 -8.23
CA ARG A 230 3.08 -1.36 -8.86
C ARG A 230 4.39 -2.01 -9.27
N LEU A 231 4.92 -2.90 -8.43
CA LEU A 231 6.14 -3.63 -8.73
C LEU A 231 5.92 -4.65 -9.86
N LEU A 232 4.79 -5.37 -9.86
CA LEU A 232 4.40 -6.25 -10.96
C LEU A 232 4.34 -5.50 -12.30
N GLU A 233 3.65 -4.37 -12.34
CA GLU A 233 3.57 -3.55 -13.55
C GLU A 233 4.94 -2.98 -13.98
N GLY A 234 5.76 -2.56 -13.01
CA GLY A 234 7.12 -2.10 -13.24
C GLY A 234 8.00 -3.19 -13.83
N THR A 235 7.87 -4.42 -13.33
CA THR A 235 8.57 -5.61 -13.84
C THR A 235 8.22 -5.87 -15.30
N VAL A 236 6.92 -5.87 -15.65
CA VAL A 236 6.47 -6.09 -17.04
C VAL A 236 6.99 -4.99 -17.97
N LYS A 237 6.97 -3.72 -17.53
CA LYS A 237 7.55 -2.60 -18.28
C LYS A 237 9.06 -2.75 -18.51
N LYS A 238 9.79 -3.20 -17.47
CA LYS A 238 11.24 -3.43 -17.56
C LYS A 238 11.57 -4.54 -18.55
N ILE A 239 10.83 -5.67 -18.51
CA ILE A 239 10.99 -6.76 -19.46
C ILE A 239 10.73 -6.29 -20.88
N ARG A 240 9.67 -5.49 -21.11
CA ARG A 240 9.38 -4.88 -22.39
C ARG A 240 10.55 -4.04 -22.89
N ALA A 241 11.14 -3.20 -22.05
CA ALA A 241 12.27 -2.37 -22.42
C ALA A 241 13.48 -3.21 -22.85
N TYR A 242 13.83 -4.26 -22.12
CA TYR A 242 14.93 -5.16 -22.53
C TYR A 242 14.62 -5.93 -23.82
N HIS A 243 13.36 -6.34 -24.03
CA HIS A 243 12.94 -6.99 -25.26
C HIS A 243 13.11 -6.05 -26.46
N ASP A 244 12.67 -4.79 -26.35
CA ASP A 244 12.71 -3.81 -27.44
C ASP A 244 14.10 -3.24 -27.70
N LEU A 245 14.93 -3.03 -26.68
CA LEU A 245 16.24 -2.39 -26.81
C LEU A 245 17.36 -3.39 -27.04
N ASP A 246 17.34 -4.53 -26.37
CA ASP A 246 18.41 -5.54 -26.41
C ASP A 246 18.03 -6.78 -27.21
N ASN A 247 16.86 -6.80 -27.87
CA ASN A 247 16.29 -7.98 -28.54
C ASN A 247 16.29 -9.22 -27.64
N MET A 248 16.07 -9.03 -26.33
CA MET A 248 16.10 -10.11 -25.36
C MET A 248 14.97 -11.10 -25.63
N GLU A 249 15.31 -12.39 -25.80
CA GLU A 249 14.31 -13.44 -25.87
C GLU A 249 13.55 -13.56 -24.55
N LEU A 250 12.22 -13.72 -24.65
CA LEU A 250 11.31 -13.82 -23.51
C LEU A 250 11.32 -15.23 -22.91
N THR A 251 12.45 -15.64 -22.35
CA THR A 251 12.64 -16.91 -21.65
C THR A 251 12.84 -16.69 -20.15
N VAL A 252 12.48 -17.67 -19.33
CA VAL A 252 12.62 -17.58 -17.86
C VAL A 252 14.06 -17.24 -17.42
N PRO A 253 15.14 -17.84 -17.99
CA PRO A 253 16.51 -17.47 -17.61
C PRO A 253 16.88 -16.02 -17.89
N ASN A 254 16.49 -15.50 -19.05
CA ASN A 254 16.77 -14.11 -19.45
C ASN A 254 15.98 -13.12 -18.60
N VAL A 255 14.69 -13.39 -18.42
CA VAL A 255 13.81 -12.57 -17.56
C VAL A 255 14.29 -12.59 -16.11
N SER A 256 14.67 -13.76 -15.56
CA SER A 256 15.22 -13.87 -14.23
C SER A 256 16.44 -12.96 -14.03
N ARG A 257 17.35 -12.93 -15.02
CA ARG A 257 18.53 -12.03 -14.98
C ARG A 257 18.12 -10.56 -15.03
N ALA A 258 17.18 -10.21 -15.91
CA ALA A 258 16.73 -8.84 -16.12
C ALA A 258 16.04 -8.24 -14.87
N ILE A 259 15.31 -9.05 -14.12
CA ILE A 259 14.53 -8.57 -12.94
C ILE A 259 15.16 -8.92 -11.59
N LYS A 260 16.33 -9.56 -11.58
CA LYS A 260 17.02 -10.02 -10.36
C LYS A 260 17.11 -8.95 -9.27
N ASP A 261 17.42 -7.72 -9.65
CA ASP A 261 17.55 -6.61 -8.69
C ASP A 261 16.20 -6.21 -8.09
N MET A 262 15.10 -6.37 -8.85
CA MET A 262 13.76 -6.00 -8.38
C MET A 262 13.26 -6.95 -7.31
N TYR A 263 13.31 -8.27 -7.55
CA TYR A 263 12.83 -9.22 -6.55
C TYR A 263 13.84 -9.48 -5.41
N ASN A 264 15.15 -9.24 -5.61
CA ASN A 264 16.10 -9.23 -4.52
C ASN A 264 15.86 -8.03 -3.59
N LYS A 265 15.50 -6.88 -4.14
CA LYS A 265 15.11 -5.71 -3.36
C LYS A 265 13.82 -5.97 -2.58
N GLU A 266 12.81 -6.58 -3.20
CA GLU A 266 11.57 -6.99 -2.55
C GLU A 266 11.83 -7.96 -1.39
N LYS A 267 12.67 -8.98 -1.62
CA LYS A 267 13.09 -9.90 -0.55
C LYS A 267 13.83 -9.19 0.59
N ALA A 268 14.62 -8.16 0.26
CA ALA A 268 15.34 -7.38 1.27
C ALA A 268 14.41 -6.41 2.03
N GLU A 269 13.42 -5.83 1.37
CA GLU A 269 12.41 -4.93 1.97
C GLU A 269 11.44 -5.70 2.90
N ASN A 270 11.18 -6.98 2.60
CA ASN A 270 10.36 -7.86 3.43
C ASN A 270 11.14 -8.57 4.55
N LEU A 271 12.44 -8.29 4.71
CA LEU A 271 13.20 -8.79 5.82
C LEU A 271 13.06 -7.87 7.03
N PRO A 272 12.89 -8.43 8.23
CA PRO A 272 12.82 -7.62 9.44
C PRO A 272 14.12 -6.86 9.65
N THR A 273 14.03 -5.62 10.11
CA THR A 273 15.21 -4.85 10.51
C THR A 273 15.77 -5.37 11.84
N PRO A 274 17.07 -5.26 12.12
CA PRO A 274 17.64 -5.62 13.42
C PRO A 274 16.93 -4.92 14.59
N ASN A 275 16.52 -3.66 14.39
CA ASN A 275 15.79 -2.89 15.40
C ASN A 275 14.42 -3.50 15.70
N LEU A 276 13.68 -3.93 14.68
CA LEU A 276 12.39 -4.62 14.88
C LEU A 276 12.59 -5.92 15.67
N ILE A 277 13.58 -6.72 15.29
CA ILE A 277 13.87 -8.00 15.96
C ILE A 277 14.27 -7.76 17.43
N ILE A 278 15.19 -6.82 17.70
CA ILE A 278 15.62 -6.50 19.06
C ILE A 278 14.46 -5.95 19.88
N GLY A 279 13.59 -5.11 19.29
CA GLY A 279 12.40 -4.59 19.94
C GLY A 279 11.40 -5.69 20.33
N GLU A 280 11.18 -6.70 19.48
CA GLU A 280 10.30 -7.82 19.83
C GLU A 280 10.89 -8.73 20.90
N VAL A 281 12.21 -8.98 20.86
CA VAL A 281 12.91 -9.71 21.92
C VAL A 281 12.85 -8.92 23.23
N SER A 282 13.04 -7.61 23.20
CA SER A 282 12.93 -6.70 24.34
C SER A 282 11.56 -6.80 25.02
N ARG A 283 10.49 -6.76 24.22
CA ARG A 283 9.10 -6.91 24.73
C ARG A 283 8.85 -8.29 25.34
N PHE A 284 9.31 -9.34 24.65
CA PHE A 284 9.09 -10.71 25.08
C PHE A 284 9.77 -11.03 26.43
N TYR A 285 11.03 -10.59 26.58
CA TYR A 285 11.80 -10.83 27.82
C TYR A 285 11.61 -9.73 28.86
N ASN A 286 10.84 -8.68 28.55
CA ASN A 286 10.66 -7.48 29.39
C ASN A 286 12.00 -6.86 29.82
N ILE A 287 12.91 -6.69 28.85
CA ILE A 287 14.26 -6.13 29.04
C ILE A 287 14.43 -4.98 28.05
N GLU A 288 14.89 -3.83 28.51
CA GLU A 288 15.12 -2.66 27.64
C GLU A 288 16.13 -2.96 26.52
N GLU A 289 15.88 -2.44 25.32
CA GLU A 289 16.73 -2.66 24.14
C GLU A 289 18.19 -2.24 24.36
N SER A 290 18.40 -1.12 25.07
CA SER A 290 19.71 -0.63 25.48
C SER A 290 20.49 -1.65 26.29
N VAL A 291 19.81 -2.39 27.17
CA VAL A 291 20.38 -3.45 28.02
C VAL A 291 20.71 -4.71 27.22
N ILE A 292 19.85 -5.05 26.22
CA ILE A 292 20.13 -6.18 25.30
C ILE A 292 21.39 -5.89 24.47
N ARG A 293 21.55 -4.67 23.96
CA ARG A 293 22.75 -4.22 23.24
C ARG A 293 23.97 -4.03 24.13
N GLY A 294 23.74 -3.81 25.42
CA GLY A 294 24.77 -3.49 26.41
C GLY A 294 25.61 -4.68 26.89
N THR A 295 26.41 -4.42 27.91
CA THR A 295 27.41 -5.39 28.44
C THR A 295 26.96 -6.15 29.67
N LEU A 296 25.76 -5.91 30.20
CA LEU A 296 25.25 -6.57 31.39
C LEU A 296 25.22 -8.10 31.25
N LYS A 297 25.64 -8.81 32.30
CA LYS A 297 25.92 -10.27 32.30
C LYS A 297 24.93 -11.10 33.14
N ASN A 298 23.74 -10.56 33.48
CA ASN A 298 22.76 -11.39 34.17
C ASN A 298 22.21 -12.49 33.23
N LYS A 299 21.74 -13.59 33.80
CA LYS A 299 21.33 -14.80 33.05
C LYS A 299 20.25 -14.50 32.00
N ASN A 300 19.21 -13.77 32.40
CA ASN A 300 18.09 -13.45 31.51
C ASN A 300 18.49 -12.52 30.35
N THR A 301 19.29 -11.48 30.65
CA THR A 301 19.81 -10.57 29.61
C THR A 301 20.77 -11.28 28.64
N ALA A 302 21.56 -12.21 29.14
CA ALA A 302 22.46 -12.97 28.29
C ALA A 302 21.69 -13.89 27.35
N GLU A 303 20.61 -14.52 27.82
CA GLU A 303 19.73 -15.35 27.02
C GLU A 303 18.99 -14.52 25.97
N ALA A 304 18.33 -13.42 26.37
CA ALA A 304 17.67 -12.52 25.45
C ALA A 304 18.61 -12.00 24.35
N ARG A 305 19.83 -11.62 24.70
CA ARG A 305 20.86 -11.21 23.74
C ARG A 305 21.24 -12.31 22.76
N GLN A 306 21.44 -13.56 23.25
CA GLN A 306 21.75 -14.70 22.40
C GLN A 306 20.63 -15.03 21.43
N VAL A 307 19.37 -14.99 21.89
CA VAL A 307 18.17 -15.14 21.05
C VAL A 307 18.07 -14.01 20.02
N ALA A 308 18.30 -12.77 20.42
CA ALA A 308 18.29 -11.64 19.50
C ALA A 308 19.34 -11.79 18.39
N MET A 309 20.58 -12.13 18.74
CA MET A 309 21.65 -12.41 17.75
C MET A 309 21.27 -13.55 16.81
N TYR A 310 20.69 -14.63 17.33
CA TYR A 310 20.25 -15.77 16.56
C TYR A 310 19.14 -15.39 15.58
N LEU A 311 18.11 -14.67 16.04
CA LEU A 311 17.02 -14.22 15.18
C LEU A 311 17.49 -13.21 14.13
N VAL A 312 18.36 -12.26 14.48
CA VAL A 312 18.96 -11.34 13.51
C VAL A 312 19.73 -12.12 12.44
N ARG A 313 20.53 -13.13 12.80
CA ARG A 313 21.23 -13.96 11.83
C ARG A 313 20.30 -14.76 10.95
N LYS A 314 19.20 -15.27 11.50
CA LYS A 314 18.27 -16.16 10.80
C LYS A 314 17.27 -15.43 9.91
N LEU A 315 16.83 -14.25 10.34
CA LEU A 315 15.79 -13.47 9.68
C LEU A 315 16.32 -12.32 8.83
N THR A 316 17.63 -12.02 8.88
CA THR A 316 18.25 -10.97 8.07
C THR A 316 19.42 -11.51 7.24
N ASN A 317 19.87 -10.72 6.26
CA ASN A 317 21.05 -11.05 5.45
C ASN A 317 22.37 -10.49 6.02
N LEU A 318 22.37 -10.05 7.29
CA LEU A 318 23.55 -9.43 7.89
C LEU A 318 24.72 -10.42 8.05
N SER A 319 25.93 -9.91 7.80
CA SER A 319 27.15 -10.65 8.07
C SER A 319 27.43 -10.75 9.58
N LEU A 320 28.20 -11.76 9.99
CA LEU A 320 28.56 -11.90 11.41
C LEU A 320 29.26 -10.66 11.99
N PRO A 321 30.21 -10.01 11.28
CA PRO A 321 30.78 -8.74 11.72
C PRO A 321 29.74 -7.62 11.90
N ASP A 322 28.75 -7.51 11.00
CA ASP A 322 27.73 -6.47 11.08
C ASP A 322 26.77 -6.73 12.24
N ILE A 323 26.40 -7.99 12.49
CA ILE A 323 25.66 -8.37 13.71
C ILE A 323 26.49 -7.99 14.95
N GLY A 324 27.79 -8.24 14.95
CA GLY A 324 28.67 -7.83 16.03
C GLY A 324 28.59 -6.33 16.32
N LYS A 325 28.61 -5.48 15.27
CA LYS A 325 28.45 -4.01 15.41
C LYS A 325 27.13 -3.62 16.06
N GLU A 326 26.02 -4.27 15.67
CA GLU A 326 24.68 -4.00 16.24
C GLU A 326 24.61 -4.24 17.76
N PHE A 327 25.37 -5.20 18.27
CA PHE A 327 25.39 -5.56 19.69
C PHE A 327 26.65 -5.10 20.44
N GLY A 328 27.53 -4.31 19.80
CA GLY A 328 28.78 -3.88 20.38
C GLY A 328 29.68 -5.03 20.79
N ARG A 329 29.77 -6.09 19.97
CA ARG A 329 30.50 -7.34 20.24
C ARG A 329 31.36 -7.79 19.05
N ASP A 330 32.40 -8.54 19.34
CA ASP A 330 33.18 -9.17 18.30
C ASP A 330 32.40 -10.31 17.61
N HIS A 331 32.71 -10.55 16.35
CA HIS A 331 32.11 -11.64 15.57
C HIS A 331 32.26 -13.01 16.21
N SER A 332 33.36 -13.26 16.95
CA SER A 332 33.60 -14.49 17.72
C SER A 332 32.55 -14.69 18.82
N THR A 333 32.13 -13.61 19.51
CA THR A 333 31.05 -13.64 20.50
C THR A 333 29.70 -13.97 19.85
N VAL A 334 29.45 -13.44 18.66
CA VAL A 334 28.24 -13.75 17.89
C VAL A 334 28.23 -15.25 17.54
N ILE A 335 29.31 -15.78 16.98
CA ILE A 335 29.43 -17.21 16.64
C ILE A 335 29.16 -18.10 17.86
N HIS A 336 29.77 -17.78 19.00
CA HIS A 336 29.56 -18.53 20.24
C HIS A 336 28.09 -18.49 20.69
N SER A 337 27.44 -17.32 20.58
CA SER A 337 26.03 -17.14 20.94
C SER A 337 25.10 -17.96 20.04
N LEU A 338 25.36 -17.97 18.72
CA LEU A 338 24.60 -18.76 17.75
C LEU A 338 24.71 -20.25 18.04
N LYS A 339 25.94 -20.77 18.20
CA LYS A 339 26.18 -22.18 18.51
C LYS A 339 25.49 -22.62 19.79
N LYS A 340 25.48 -21.76 20.81
CA LYS A 340 24.83 -22.06 22.08
C LYS A 340 23.30 -22.19 21.93
N VAL A 341 22.67 -21.26 21.21
CA VAL A 341 21.21 -21.32 20.92
C VAL A 341 20.89 -22.56 20.08
N GLU A 342 21.67 -22.86 19.05
CA GLU A 342 21.51 -24.05 18.21
C GLU A 342 21.64 -25.35 19.01
N GLN A 343 22.61 -25.43 19.91
CA GLN A 343 22.77 -26.60 20.80
C GLN A 343 21.55 -26.77 21.74
N GLN A 344 21.04 -25.68 22.30
CA GLN A 344 19.87 -25.73 23.17
C GLN A 344 18.60 -26.13 22.40
N LEU A 345 18.46 -25.68 21.16
CA LEU A 345 17.35 -26.08 20.28
C LEU A 345 17.44 -27.56 19.89
N ALA A 346 18.66 -28.05 19.59
CA ALA A 346 18.90 -29.46 19.26
C ALA A 346 18.69 -30.41 20.46
N ALA A 347 18.96 -29.94 21.67
CA ALA A 347 18.75 -30.72 22.89
C ALA A 347 17.25 -30.89 23.26
N GLY A 348 16.35 -30.10 22.66
CA GLY A 348 14.91 -30.20 22.87
C GLY A 348 14.45 -29.95 24.33
N THR A 349 15.31 -29.47 25.19
CA THR A 349 15.07 -29.26 26.61
C THR A 349 14.75 -27.78 26.86
N GLY A 350 13.50 -27.46 27.27
CA GLY A 350 13.12 -26.13 27.71
C GLY A 350 12.22 -25.37 26.75
N THR A 351 11.74 -24.20 27.18
CA THR A 351 10.80 -23.32 26.49
C THR A 351 11.43 -22.47 25.38
N LEU A 352 12.73 -22.60 25.13
CA LEU A 352 13.47 -21.72 24.19
C LEU A 352 12.94 -21.84 22.75
N ALA A 353 12.57 -23.04 22.31
CA ALA A 353 12.03 -23.26 20.96
C ALA A 353 10.67 -22.58 20.80
N ASP A 354 9.81 -22.66 21.81
CA ASP A 354 8.51 -22.01 21.83
C ASP A 354 8.67 -20.49 21.88
N ASN A 355 9.55 -19.97 22.72
CA ASN A 355 9.88 -18.56 22.81
C ASN A 355 10.33 -17.99 21.46
N ILE A 356 11.23 -18.68 20.76
CA ILE A 356 11.72 -18.28 19.43
C ILE A 356 10.57 -18.31 18.40
N ARG A 357 9.68 -19.31 18.47
CA ARG A 357 8.51 -19.40 17.59
C ARG A 357 7.56 -18.22 17.79
N ASP A 358 7.23 -17.90 19.04
CA ASP A 358 6.32 -16.82 19.40
C ASP A 358 6.89 -15.45 18.98
N ILE A 359 8.17 -15.20 19.27
CA ILE A 359 8.87 -13.97 18.86
C ILE A 359 8.88 -13.87 17.33
N THR A 360 9.15 -14.97 16.62
CA THR A 360 9.17 -14.98 15.15
C THR A 360 7.76 -14.70 14.57
N ALA A 361 6.72 -15.28 15.16
CA ALA A 361 5.33 -15.01 14.79
C ALA A 361 4.98 -13.51 14.96
N ASN A 362 5.37 -12.90 16.08
CA ASN A 362 5.17 -11.49 16.35
C ASN A 362 5.94 -10.58 15.37
N ILE A 363 7.19 -10.96 15.00
CA ILE A 363 7.95 -10.23 13.99
C ILE A 363 7.25 -10.29 12.64
N ASN A 364 6.82 -11.48 12.20
CA ASN A 364 6.15 -11.68 10.92
C ASN A 364 4.79 -10.95 10.82
N SER A 365 4.09 -10.77 11.94
CA SER A 365 2.84 -10.01 11.97
C SER A 365 3.02 -8.50 11.78
N LYS A 366 4.26 -8.01 11.84
CA LYS A 366 4.62 -6.58 11.74
C LYS A 366 5.39 -6.23 10.46
N LEU A 367 5.68 -7.22 9.63
CA LEU A 367 6.23 -7.07 8.29
C LEU A 367 5.11 -6.88 7.25
#